data_45510d7850da5e12e68d3656810d8f98
#
_entry.id   45510d7850da5e12e68d3656810d8f98
#
_cell.length_a   1.000
_cell.length_b   1.000
_cell.length_c   1.000
_cell.angle_alpha   90.00
_cell.angle_beta   90.00
_cell.angle_gamma   90.00
#
_symmetry.space_group_name_H-M   'P 1'
#
loop_
_entity.id
_entity.type
_entity.pdbx_description
1 polymer ?
#
loop_
_entity_poly.entity_id
_entity_poly.type
_entity_poly.pdbx_seq_one_letter_code
_entity_poly.pdbx_strand_id
1 'polypeptide(L)'
;VPSPVRHWLARGLDVVAALVLLLALVRFVVLPQLHPAPMKAPPVALATLAGGRFDLARVRGQLVFLDFWASWCEPCQASIPLVQHFRRTHPGVTVVSVDVGEPSHVVEPFAARFAMGDVVLDPDETASHAFGVEGFPTLVAVDPSGWIRARWVGYDAGIEGAMEQAVTRFGAARTTASR
;
A
#
# COMPACT_ATOMS: atom_id res chain seq x y z
N VAL A 1 -50.90 -28.66 29.50
CA VAL A 1 -50.84 -27.23 29.03
C VAL A 1 -49.41 -26.78 29.19
N PRO A 2 -48.67 -26.46 28.13
CA PRO A 2 -47.28 -25.95 28.24
C PRO A 2 -47.30 -24.59 28.92
N SER A 3 -46.50 -24.45 29.98
CA SER A 3 -46.43 -23.21 30.75
C SER A 3 -45.88 -22.07 29.90
N PRO A 4 -46.47 -20.85 29.91
CA PRO A 4 -46.04 -19.68 29.10
C PRO A 4 -44.57 -19.28 29.37
N VAL A 5 -44.04 -19.59 30.54
CA VAL A 5 -42.66 -19.30 30.96
C VAL A 5 -41.62 -20.02 30.06
N ARG A 6 -41.88 -21.26 29.61
CA ARG A 6 -40.94 -21.99 28.73
C ARG A 6 -40.77 -21.36 27.37
N HIS A 7 -41.78 -20.72 26.80
CA HIS A 7 -41.70 -20.04 25.52
C HIS A 7 -40.92 -18.73 25.59
N TRP A 8 -41.03 -18.01 26.72
CA TRP A 8 -40.24 -16.79 26.92
C TRP A 8 -38.77 -17.11 27.14
N LEU A 9 -38.42 -18.15 27.88
CA LEU A 9 -37.07 -18.60 28.11
C LEU A 9 -36.42 -19.11 26.80
N ALA A 10 -37.15 -19.88 25.98
CA ALA A 10 -36.66 -20.34 24.69
C ALA A 10 -36.37 -19.17 23.75
N ARG A 11 -37.29 -18.21 23.63
CA ARG A 11 -37.04 -16.98 22.79
C ARG A 11 -35.90 -16.15 23.30
N GLY A 12 -35.71 -16.02 24.60
CA GLY A 12 -34.55 -15.35 25.18
C GLY A 12 -33.22 -16.01 24.80
N LEU A 13 -33.18 -17.34 24.83
CA LEU A 13 -32.01 -18.13 24.45
C LEU A 13 -31.68 -17.98 22.96
N ASP A 14 -32.73 -18.00 22.09
CA ASP A 14 -32.56 -17.80 20.65
C ASP A 14 -31.99 -16.42 20.31
N VAL A 15 -32.47 -15.37 21.00
CA VAL A 15 -31.95 -14.00 20.83
C VAL A 15 -30.48 -13.89 21.25
N VAL A 16 -30.12 -14.48 22.38
CA VAL A 16 -28.74 -14.54 22.86
C VAL A 16 -27.85 -15.29 21.87
N ALA A 17 -28.28 -16.45 21.39
CA ALA A 17 -27.58 -17.25 20.40
C ALA A 17 -27.37 -16.47 19.09
N ALA A 18 -28.39 -15.77 18.60
CA ALA A 18 -28.31 -14.94 17.41
C ALA A 18 -27.31 -13.78 17.58
N LEU A 19 -27.30 -13.10 18.74
CA LEU A 19 -26.34 -12.05 19.05
C LEU A 19 -24.91 -12.57 19.12
N VAL A 20 -24.68 -13.73 19.72
CA VAL A 20 -23.35 -14.35 19.78
C VAL A 20 -22.87 -14.73 18.38
N LEU A 21 -23.74 -15.30 17.54
CA LEU A 21 -23.40 -15.62 16.15
C LEU A 21 -23.10 -14.36 15.34
N LEU A 22 -23.88 -13.29 15.50
CA LEU A 22 -23.63 -12.02 14.84
C LEU A 22 -22.29 -11.41 15.26
N LEU A 23 -22.00 -11.40 16.56
CA LEU A 23 -20.71 -10.92 17.09
C LEU A 23 -19.54 -11.77 16.57
N ALA A 24 -19.71 -13.10 16.51
CA ALA A 24 -18.71 -13.99 15.95
C ALA A 24 -18.51 -13.70 14.44
N LEU A 25 -19.58 -13.53 13.68
CA LEU A 25 -19.51 -13.17 12.25
C LEU A 25 -18.76 -11.84 12.05
N VAL A 26 -19.14 -10.83 12.80
CA VAL A 26 -18.46 -9.51 12.73
C VAL A 26 -17.00 -9.65 13.13
N ARG A 27 -16.69 -10.34 14.23
CA ARG A 27 -15.32 -10.47 14.77
C ARG A 27 -14.41 -11.32 13.89
N PHE A 28 -14.92 -12.43 13.33
CA PHE A 28 -14.09 -13.39 12.61
C PHE A 28 -14.15 -13.27 11.09
N VAL A 29 -15.18 -12.65 10.53
CA VAL A 29 -15.34 -12.51 9.09
C VAL A 29 -15.20 -11.06 8.66
N VAL A 30 -15.96 -10.14 9.25
CA VAL A 30 -16.02 -8.74 8.76
C VAL A 30 -14.78 -7.94 9.17
N LEU A 31 -14.37 -7.98 10.44
CA LEU A 31 -13.24 -7.21 10.94
C LEU A 31 -11.89 -7.56 10.28
N PRO A 32 -11.55 -8.83 10.01
CA PRO A 32 -10.31 -9.16 9.30
C PRO A 32 -10.28 -8.66 7.85
N GLN A 33 -11.43 -8.58 7.19
CA GLN A 33 -11.51 -8.03 5.83
C GLN A 33 -11.34 -6.52 5.81
N LEU A 34 -11.83 -5.82 6.85
CA LEU A 34 -11.67 -4.37 6.99
C LEU A 34 -10.24 -3.98 7.43
N HIS A 35 -9.52 -4.90 8.09
CA HIS A 35 -8.16 -4.67 8.57
C HIS A 35 -7.29 -5.88 8.19
N PRO A 36 -6.87 -5.98 6.90
CA PRO A 36 -5.99 -7.06 6.49
C PRO A 36 -4.72 -7.06 7.34
N ALA A 37 -4.25 -8.28 7.67
CA ALA A 37 -3.04 -8.43 8.46
C ALA A 37 -1.88 -7.66 7.81
N PRO A 38 -1.04 -6.97 8.58
CA PRO A 38 0.11 -6.29 8.02
C PRO A 38 0.99 -7.31 7.29
N MET A 39 1.32 -7.01 6.04
CA MET A 39 2.16 -7.85 5.19
C MET A 39 3.58 -7.31 5.18
N LYS A 40 4.56 -8.18 5.31
CA LYS A 40 5.96 -7.79 5.15
C LYS A 40 6.23 -7.52 3.67
N ALA A 41 6.87 -6.40 3.38
CA ALA A 41 7.23 -6.07 2.01
C ALA A 41 8.15 -7.16 1.42
N PRO A 42 7.83 -7.70 0.24
CA PRO A 42 8.69 -8.65 -0.43
C PRO A 42 10.04 -8.00 -0.77
N PRO A 43 11.11 -8.80 -0.89
CA PRO A 43 12.40 -8.29 -1.33
C PRO A 43 12.29 -7.80 -2.77
N VAL A 44 12.80 -6.60 -3.02
CA VAL A 44 12.83 -5.98 -4.35
C VAL A 44 14.21 -5.44 -4.61
N ALA A 45 14.76 -5.78 -5.77
CA ALA A 45 16.01 -5.27 -6.27
C ALA A 45 15.92 -5.11 -7.79
N LEU A 46 15.69 -3.87 -8.27
CA LEU A 46 15.40 -3.52 -9.65
C LEU A 46 16.49 -2.63 -10.25
N ALA A 47 16.65 -2.69 -11.56
CA ALA A 47 17.49 -1.73 -12.29
C ALA A 47 16.85 -0.35 -12.24
N THR A 48 17.66 0.70 -12.07
CA THR A 48 17.19 2.09 -12.23
C THR A 48 17.32 2.53 -13.68
N LEU A 49 16.45 3.41 -14.12
CA LEU A 49 16.53 4.02 -15.45
C LEU A 49 17.87 4.74 -15.68
N ALA A 50 18.48 5.26 -14.62
CA ALA A 50 19.79 5.91 -14.65
C ALA A 50 20.99 4.93 -14.72
N GLY A 51 20.78 3.63 -14.86
CA GLY A 51 21.84 2.62 -14.99
C GLY A 51 22.38 2.06 -13.67
N GLY A 52 21.72 2.37 -12.53
CA GLY A 52 22.03 1.83 -11.20
C GLY A 52 21.14 0.66 -10.81
N ARG A 53 21.08 0.41 -9.49
CA ARG A 53 20.21 -0.59 -8.88
C ARG A 53 19.55 -0.05 -7.62
N PHE A 54 18.26 -0.13 -7.57
CA PHE A 54 17.47 0.07 -6.36
C PHE A 54 17.32 -1.26 -5.61
N ASP A 55 17.49 -1.25 -4.29
CA ASP A 55 17.27 -2.39 -3.42
C ASP A 55 16.52 -1.91 -2.18
N LEU A 56 15.29 -2.41 -2.01
CA LEU A 56 14.44 -2.05 -0.88
C LEU A 56 15.07 -2.40 0.48
N ALA A 57 15.94 -3.42 0.52
CA ALA A 57 16.62 -3.79 1.76
C ALA A 57 17.64 -2.74 2.21
N ARG A 58 18.21 -1.96 1.28
CA ARG A 58 19.21 -0.92 1.57
C ARG A 58 18.61 0.38 2.11
N VAL A 59 17.31 0.60 1.88
CA VAL A 59 16.57 1.78 2.37
C VAL A 59 15.75 1.49 3.62
N ARG A 60 16.02 0.37 4.30
CA ARG A 60 15.42 0.07 5.61
C ARG A 60 15.78 1.15 6.63
N GLY A 61 14.89 1.35 7.60
CA GLY A 61 15.01 2.45 8.57
C GLY A 61 14.35 3.74 8.10
N GLN A 62 13.86 3.78 6.86
CA GLN A 62 13.12 4.90 6.28
C GLN A 62 11.73 4.46 5.85
N LEU A 63 10.79 5.41 5.80
CA LEU A 63 9.52 5.21 5.11
C LEU A 63 9.77 5.32 3.60
N VAL A 64 9.32 4.31 2.86
CA VAL A 64 9.46 4.24 1.40
C VAL A 64 8.08 4.18 0.77
N PHE A 65 7.85 5.03 -0.23
CA PHE A 65 6.72 4.89 -1.15
C PHE A 65 7.19 4.27 -2.45
N LEU A 66 6.48 3.22 -2.87
CA LEU A 66 6.65 2.58 -4.19
C LEU A 66 5.41 2.92 -5.01
N ASP A 67 5.60 3.69 -6.08
CA ASP A 67 4.56 4.12 -7.00
C ASP A 67 4.63 3.29 -8.27
N PHE A 68 3.71 2.33 -8.42
CA PHE A 68 3.63 1.41 -9.56
C PHE A 68 2.77 2.03 -10.67
N TRP A 69 3.33 2.13 -11.86
CA TRP A 69 2.71 2.80 -13.00
C TRP A 69 3.18 2.19 -14.34
N ALA A 70 2.53 2.61 -15.45
CA ALA A 70 2.98 2.34 -16.80
C ALA A 70 2.71 3.56 -17.69
N SER A 71 3.45 3.72 -18.80
CA SER A 71 3.34 4.89 -19.68
C SER A 71 1.98 4.98 -20.40
N TRP A 72 1.37 3.86 -20.71
CA TRP A 72 0.05 3.75 -21.34
C TRP A 72 -1.13 3.96 -20.36
N CYS A 73 -0.86 4.06 -19.07
CA CYS A 73 -1.89 4.23 -18.04
C CYS A 73 -2.31 5.70 -17.94
N GLU A 74 -3.47 6.04 -18.48
CA GLU A 74 -3.98 7.41 -18.46
C GLU A 74 -4.19 7.96 -17.03
N PRO A 75 -4.79 7.22 -16.06
CA PRO A 75 -4.88 7.69 -14.67
C PRO A 75 -3.52 7.92 -14.01
N CYS A 76 -2.47 7.18 -14.43
CA CYS A 76 -1.11 7.38 -13.93
C CYS A 76 -0.56 8.74 -14.34
N GLN A 77 -0.84 9.19 -15.58
CA GLN A 77 -0.39 10.49 -16.08
C GLN A 77 -0.98 11.65 -15.26
N ALA A 78 -2.16 11.46 -14.67
CA ALA A 78 -2.76 12.43 -13.75
C ALA A 78 -2.19 12.33 -12.33
N SER A 79 -1.81 11.12 -11.86
CA SER A 79 -1.25 10.88 -10.52
C SER A 79 0.22 11.30 -10.39
N ILE A 80 1.03 11.01 -11.41
CA ILE A 80 2.49 11.24 -11.40
C ILE A 80 2.87 12.67 -10.97
N PRO A 81 2.27 13.75 -11.49
CA PRO A 81 2.62 15.11 -11.06
C PRO A 81 2.46 15.34 -9.55
N LEU A 82 1.44 14.73 -8.93
CA LEU A 82 1.17 14.83 -7.49
C LEU A 82 2.25 14.09 -6.70
N VAL A 83 2.54 12.85 -7.07
CA VAL A 83 3.58 12.03 -6.42
C VAL A 83 4.96 12.68 -6.57
N GLN A 84 5.28 13.23 -7.75
CA GLN A 84 6.55 13.93 -7.98
C GLN A 84 6.61 15.27 -7.24
N HIS A 85 5.49 15.98 -7.07
CA HIS A 85 5.43 17.17 -6.23
C HIS A 85 5.73 16.81 -4.76
N PHE A 86 5.06 15.79 -4.23
CA PHE A 86 5.31 15.29 -2.88
C PHE A 86 6.80 14.91 -2.69
N ARG A 87 7.40 14.17 -3.62
CA ARG A 87 8.82 13.78 -3.58
C ARG A 87 9.74 15.00 -3.46
N ARG A 88 9.47 16.07 -4.22
CA ARG A 88 10.30 17.29 -4.19
C ARG A 88 10.14 18.08 -2.90
N THR A 89 8.96 18.08 -2.31
CA THR A 89 8.66 18.83 -1.08
C THR A 89 9.03 18.08 0.19
N HIS A 90 9.27 16.75 0.09
CA HIS A 90 9.64 15.88 1.22
C HIS A 90 10.96 15.12 0.98
N PRO A 91 12.11 15.83 0.90
CA PRO A 91 13.40 15.22 0.54
C PRO A 91 13.90 14.18 1.55
N GLY A 92 13.33 14.14 2.77
CA GLY A 92 13.60 13.11 3.79
C GLY A 92 12.80 11.82 3.63
N VAL A 93 11.93 11.73 2.61
CA VAL A 93 11.10 10.55 2.33
C VAL A 93 11.53 9.95 1.01
N THR A 94 11.76 8.65 1.00
CA THR A 94 12.09 7.92 -0.23
C THR A 94 10.82 7.62 -1.02
N VAL A 95 10.74 8.14 -2.25
CA VAL A 95 9.68 7.86 -3.22
C VAL A 95 10.32 7.28 -4.47
N VAL A 96 9.94 6.06 -4.82
CA VAL A 96 10.48 5.32 -5.98
C VAL A 96 9.35 5.06 -6.96
N SER A 97 9.53 5.49 -8.19
CA SER A 97 8.58 5.28 -9.27
C SER A 97 8.92 3.97 -10.00
N VAL A 98 8.04 2.97 -9.91
CA VAL A 98 8.23 1.62 -10.46
C VAL A 98 7.47 1.51 -11.77
N ASP A 99 8.18 1.53 -12.88
CA ASP A 99 7.59 1.22 -14.18
C ASP A 99 7.39 -0.28 -14.32
N VAL A 100 6.23 -0.69 -14.83
CA VAL A 100 5.82 -2.10 -14.89
C VAL A 100 5.58 -2.56 -16.32
N GLY A 101 6.30 -3.60 -16.73
CA GLY A 101 6.08 -4.32 -17.99
C GLY A 101 6.65 -3.63 -19.23
N GLU A 102 7.43 -2.54 -19.10
CA GLU A 102 7.90 -1.77 -20.25
C GLU A 102 9.43 -1.76 -20.37
N PRO A 103 9.95 -1.74 -21.60
CA PRO A 103 11.40 -1.62 -21.82
C PRO A 103 11.86 -0.18 -21.61
N SER A 104 13.12 0.00 -21.20
CA SER A 104 13.70 1.30 -20.86
C SER A 104 13.54 2.39 -21.92
N HIS A 105 13.61 2.02 -23.21
CA HIS A 105 13.49 2.97 -24.32
C HIS A 105 12.08 3.59 -24.45
N VAL A 106 11.03 2.95 -23.89
CA VAL A 106 9.67 3.48 -23.78
C VAL A 106 9.55 4.37 -22.56
N VAL A 107 10.12 3.92 -21.44
CA VAL A 107 10.06 4.58 -20.14
C VAL A 107 10.83 5.90 -20.11
N GLU A 108 12.01 5.94 -20.73
CA GLU A 108 12.94 7.07 -20.70
C GLU A 108 12.32 8.40 -21.17
N PRO A 109 11.73 8.49 -22.40
CA PRO A 109 11.11 9.73 -22.86
C PRO A 109 9.87 10.12 -22.04
N PHE A 110 9.15 9.15 -21.52
CA PHE A 110 8.01 9.39 -20.65
C PHE A 110 8.46 9.97 -19.29
N ALA A 111 9.43 9.35 -18.64
CA ALA A 111 9.98 9.82 -17.37
C ALA A 111 10.57 11.24 -17.51
N ALA A 112 11.25 11.54 -18.61
CA ALA A 112 11.77 12.87 -18.92
C ALA A 112 10.64 13.91 -19.05
N ARG A 113 9.55 13.57 -19.75
CA ARG A 113 8.38 14.45 -19.93
C ARG A 113 7.75 14.87 -18.60
N PHE A 114 7.68 13.96 -17.63
CA PHE A 114 7.09 14.22 -16.32
C PHE A 114 8.11 14.64 -15.24
N ALA A 115 9.38 14.86 -15.63
CA ALA A 115 10.48 15.17 -14.72
C ALA A 115 10.55 14.18 -13.52
N MET A 116 10.35 12.89 -13.81
CA MET A 116 10.37 11.84 -12.81
C MET A 116 11.79 11.58 -12.33
N GLY A 117 11.93 11.38 -11.02
CA GLY A 117 13.19 10.92 -10.43
C GLY A 117 13.02 9.53 -9.83
N ASP A 118 14.15 8.87 -9.58
CA ASP A 118 14.20 7.55 -8.95
C ASP A 118 13.29 6.50 -9.62
N VAL A 119 13.29 6.48 -10.97
CA VAL A 119 12.55 5.50 -11.76
C VAL A 119 13.32 4.18 -11.78
N VAL A 120 12.62 3.11 -11.44
CA VAL A 120 13.10 1.72 -11.53
C VAL A 120 12.23 0.92 -12.49
N LEU A 121 12.81 -0.11 -13.09
CA LEU A 121 12.18 -0.89 -14.13
C LEU A 121 11.84 -2.29 -13.61
N ASP A 122 10.58 -2.68 -13.76
CA ASP A 122 10.04 -4.02 -13.48
C ASP A 122 9.51 -4.67 -14.77
N PRO A 123 10.38 -4.91 -15.79
CA PRO A 123 9.95 -5.35 -17.11
C PRO A 123 9.29 -6.74 -17.11
N ASP A 124 9.65 -7.59 -16.15
CA ASP A 124 9.10 -8.94 -15.99
C ASP A 124 7.94 -8.99 -15.00
N GLU A 125 7.45 -7.84 -14.53
CA GLU A 125 6.34 -7.70 -13.58
C GLU A 125 6.54 -8.47 -12.24
N THR A 126 7.79 -8.85 -11.94
CA THR A 126 8.09 -9.69 -10.76
C THR A 126 7.83 -8.94 -9.46
N ALA A 127 8.22 -7.67 -9.38
CA ALA A 127 8.01 -6.86 -8.19
C ALA A 127 6.53 -6.48 -8.04
N SER A 128 5.87 -6.05 -9.11
CA SER A 128 4.45 -5.69 -9.08
C SER A 128 3.59 -6.87 -8.64
N HIS A 129 3.81 -8.08 -9.17
CA HIS A 129 3.13 -9.30 -8.75
C HIS A 129 3.41 -9.64 -7.28
N ALA A 130 4.67 -9.55 -6.83
CA ALA A 130 5.04 -9.83 -5.43
C ALA A 130 4.37 -8.85 -4.46
N PHE A 131 4.18 -7.59 -4.87
CA PHE A 131 3.44 -6.60 -4.10
C PHE A 131 1.92 -6.71 -4.26
N GLY A 132 1.41 -7.63 -5.07
CA GLY A 132 -0.03 -7.81 -5.33
C GLY A 132 -0.65 -6.57 -5.99
N VAL A 133 0.03 -5.98 -6.98
CA VAL A 133 -0.47 -4.88 -7.79
C VAL A 133 -1.44 -5.45 -8.81
N GLU A 134 -2.70 -5.07 -8.72
CA GLU A 134 -3.79 -5.55 -9.59
C GLU A 134 -4.28 -4.46 -10.56
N GLY A 135 -3.75 -3.24 -10.46
CA GLY A 135 -4.13 -2.11 -11.31
C GLY A 135 -3.25 -0.90 -11.09
N PHE A 136 -3.32 0.07 -12.00
CA PHE A 136 -2.49 1.27 -11.98
C PHE A 136 -3.33 2.57 -11.92
N PRO A 137 -2.78 3.64 -11.30
CA PRO A 137 -1.59 3.62 -10.43
C PRO A 137 -1.84 2.85 -9.14
N THR A 138 -0.79 2.27 -8.55
CA THR A 138 -0.84 1.74 -7.19
C THR A 138 0.34 2.29 -6.40
N LEU A 139 0.03 3.02 -5.32
CA LEU A 139 1.03 3.53 -4.39
C LEU A 139 1.06 2.66 -3.14
N VAL A 140 2.25 2.22 -2.73
CA VAL A 140 2.45 1.37 -1.55
C VAL A 140 3.39 2.07 -0.57
N ALA A 141 2.99 2.19 0.70
CA ALA A 141 3.84 2.68 1.78
C ALA A 141 4.45 1.53 2.57
N VAL A 142 5.78 1.49 2.62
CA VAL A 142 6.56 0.51 3.39
C VAL A 142 7.24 1.24 4.54
N ASP A 143 6.98 0.81 5.78
CA ASP A 143 7.54 1.44 6.97
C ASP A 143 9.02 1.09 7.19
N PRO A 144 9.73 1.79 8.11
CA PRO A 144 11.13 1.53 8.42
C PRO A 144 11.46 0.10 8.82
N SER A 145 10.48 -0.66 9.31
CA SER A 145 10.62 -2.08 9.70
C SER A 145 10.40 -3.04 8.54
N GLY A 146 10.02 -2.53 7.37
CA GLY A 146 9.76 -3.29 6.15
C GLY A 146 8.35 -3.90 6.07
N TRP A 147 7.36 -3.32 6.76
CA TRP A 147 5.97 -3.72 6.65
C TRP A 147 5.20 -2.79 5.73
N ILE A 148 4.35 -3.35 4.87
CA ILE A 148 3.38 -2.58 4.10
C ILE A 148 2.33 -2.04 5.07
N ARG A 149 2.17 -0.71 5.11
CA ARG A 149 1.27 -0.01 6.02
C ARG A 149 0.05 0.60 5.34
N ALA A 150 0.20 0.93 4.08
CA ALA A 150 -0.90 1.46 3.29
C ALA A 150 -0.73 1.11 1.81
N ARG A 151 -1.85 1.08 1.11
CA ARG A 151 -1.93 0.89 -0.34
C ARG A 151 -3.08 1.74 -0.85
N TRP A 152 -2.81 2.48 -1.90
CA TRP A 152 -3.80 3.27 -2.63
C TRP A 152 -3.82 2.80 -4.08
N VAL A 153 -4.98 2.44 -4.59
CA VAL A 153 -5.17 1.92 -5.94
C VAL A 153 -6.04 2.88 -6.73
N GLY A 154 -5.60 3.21 -7.93
CA GLY A 154 -6.27 4.17 -8.80
C GLY A 154 -5.88 5.62 -8.53
N TYR A 155 -6.36 6.51 -9.39
CA TYR A 155 -6.13 7.94 -9.25
C TYR A 155 -6.92 8.52 -8.07
N ASP A 156 -6.23 9.30 -7.25
CA ASP A 156 -6.82 10.08 -6.16
C ASP A 156 -6.17 11.47 -6.14
N ALA A 157 -6.99 12.51 -6.33
CA ALA A 157 -6.53 13.90 -6.25
C ALA A 157 -6.02 14.29 -4.84
N GLY A 158 -6.41 13.57 -3.79
CA GLY A 158 -5.98 13.75 -2.39
C GLY A 158 -4.75 12.94 -2.01
N ILE A 159 -4.08 12.26 -2.95
CA ILE A 159 -2.98 11.33 -2.67
C ILE A 159 -1.83 11.98 -1.86
N GLU A 160 -1.49 13.23 -2.12
CA GLU A 160 -0.44 13.95 -1.36
C GLU A 160 -0.79 14.03 0.13
N GLY A 161 -2.03 14.39 0.47
CA GLY A 161 -2.49 14.42 1.87
C GLY A 161 -2.48 13.03 2.51
N ALA A 162 -2.78 11.98 1.76
CA ALA A 162 -2.69 10.60 2.24
C ALA A 162 -1.22 10.17 2.49
N MET A 163 -0.29 10.60 1.64
CA MET A 163 1.15 10.40 1.82
C MET A 163 1.67 11.16 3.07
N GLU A 164 1.25 12.41 3.28
CA GLU A 164 1.60 13.20 4.49
C GLU A 164 1.11 12.52 5.77
N GLN A 165 -0.12 12.00 5.77
CA GLN A 165 -0.65 11.23 6.89
C GLN A 165 0.18 9.96 7.14
N ALA A 166 0.60 9.27 6.07
CA ALA A 166 1.46 8.10 6.19
C ALA A 166 2.84 8.45 6.76
N VAL A 167 3.45 9.58 6.36
CA VAL A 167 4.70 10.10 6.94
C VAL A 167 4.54 10.34 8.44
N THR A 168 3.48 11.03 8.84
CA THR A 168 3.20 11.33 10.26
C THR A 168 3.00 10.04 11.07
N ARG A 169 2.31 9.06 10.51
CA ARG A 169 1.91 7.85 11.22
C ARG A 169 2.99 6.77 11.24
N PHE A 170 3.77 6.64 10.18
CA PHE A 170 4.68 5.51 9.94
C PHE A 170 6.13 5.92 9.72
N GLY A 171 6.43 7.21 9.50
CA GLY A 171 7.76 7.69 9.15
C GLY A 171 8.77 7.67 10.29
N ALA A 172 8.33 7.72 11.54
CA ALA A 172 9.22 7.59 12.68
C ALA A 172 9.65 6.13 12.85
N ALA A 173 10.94 5.85 12.73
CA ALA A 173 11.49 4.58 13.21
C ALA A 173 11.09 4.41 14.68
N ARG A 174 10.36 3.34 15.02
CA ARG A 174 10.16 2.98 16.43
C ARG A 174 11.53 2.63 16.99
N THR A 175 12.15 3.58 17.66
CA THR A 175 13.27 3.28 18.54
C THR A 175 12.70 2.40 19.64
N THR A 176 12.77 1.09 19.46
CA THR A 176 12.58 0.15 20.57
C THR A 176 13.73 0.42 21.51
N ALA A 177 13.49 1.26 22.52
CA ALA A 177 14.36 1.37 23.67
C ALA A 177 14.45 -0.03 24.28
N SER A 178 15.56 -0.69 24.01
CA SER A 178 16.03 -1.83 24.80
C SER A 178 16.21 -1.32 26.23
N ARG A 179 15.36 -1.79 27.13
CA ARG A 179 15.65 -1.81 28.55
C ARG A 179 15.89 -3.26 28.95
#